data_aae93c76c09ee0959df91ef0a48b9a4e
#
_entry.id   aae93c76c09ee0959df91ef0a48b9a4e
#
_cell.length_a   1.000
_cell.length_b   1.000
_cell.length_c   1.000
_cell.angle_alpha   90.00
_cell.angle_beta   90.00
_cell.angle_gamma   90.00
#
_symmetry.space_group_name_H-M   'P 1'
#
loop_
_entity.id
_entity.type
_entity.pdbx_description
1 polymer ?
#
loop_
_entity_poly.entity_id
_entity_poly.type
_entity_poly.pdbx_seq_one_letter_code
_entity_poly.pdbx_strand_id
1 'polypeptide(L)'
;MNFVQYKNGNYDVFIDLDSGTKIRKNDLDFFEANTVESMDIKITNCCNMGCPMCHENSTPDGKHGDILSPSFLDNLHPYTELAIGGGNPLEHPNIDEFLKRCKERKFICNITVNQKHFIENYNKIKNWVDNKLVYGVGVSFYRTSNKLIELMQTIPNSVLHVIAGLIELNDLNFMANNNLKILILGYKQVRRGKDLYNNYSMHNMINYNIDTLRYYIKHIIKDKWFNVVSFDNLAIKQLDIKNILSEDQWNEFYMGDDGQDGEQTSASMFVDMVERKFAKNSCAPEDERYDLLDNVEDMYNFLKNRNNE
;
A
#
# COMPACT_ATOMS: atom_id res chain seq x y z
N MET A 1 13.12 16.56 12.86
CA MET A 1 12.92 16.26 11.43
C MET A 1 14.11 15.46 10.94
N ASN A 2 13.88 14.26 10.47
CA ASN A 2 14.91 13.30 10.03
C ASN A 2 14.81 13.14 8.51
N PHE A 3 15.30 14.16 7.77
CA PHE A 3 15.23 14.19 6.32
C PHE A 3 16.38 13.42 5.68
N VAL A 4 16.02 12.65 4.64
CA VAL A 4 16.97 12.07 3.70
C VAL A 4 16.70 12.63 2.31
N GLN A 5 17.77 12.73 1.51
CA GLN A 5 17.70 13.19 0.12
C GLN A 5 18.51 12.23 -0.74
N TYR A 6 17.98 11.91 -1.91
CA TYR A 6 18.72 11.20 -2.96
C TYR A 6 18.24 11.63 -4.35
N LYS A 7 19.04 11.34 -5.36
CA LYS A 7 18.69 11.62 -6.75
C LYS A 7 18.11 10.37 -7.41
N ASN A 8 16.99 10.55 -8.12
CA ASN A 8 16.39 9.48 -8.92
C ASN A 8 16.13 10.01 -10.34
N GLY A 9 16.94 9.54 -11.30
CA GLY A 9 16.84 10.02 -12.67
C GLY A 9 17.10 11.52 -12.81
N ASN A 10 16.11 12.27 -13.29
CA ASN A 10 16.20 13.72 -13.52
C ASN A 10 15.75 14.58 -12.35
N TYR A 11 15.42 13.99 -11.18
CA TYR A 11 14.87 14.71 -10.03
C TYR A 11 15.51 14.31 -8.69
N ASP A 12 15.33 15.16 -7.69
CA ASP A 12 15.70 14.90 -6.30
C ASP A 12 14.47 14.43 -5.51
N VAL A 13 14.67 13.42 -4.68
CA VAL A 13 13.67 12.89 -3.74
C VAL A 13 14.05 13.30 -2.33
N PHE A 14 13.12 13.89 -1.61
CA PHE A 14 13.24 14.26 -0.20
C PHE A 14 12.24 13.46 0.62
N ILE A 15 12.67 12.78 1.67
CA ILE A 15 11.80 11.99 2.55
C ILE A 15 12.00 12.42 3.98
N ASP A 16 10.94 12.76 4.68
CA ASP A 16 10.93 12.86 6.13
C ASP A 16 10.64 11.49 6.73
N LEU A 17 11.65 10.87 7.32
CA LEU A 17 11.54 9.53 7.90
C LEU A 17 10.64 9.47 9.14
N ASP A 18 10.32 10.61 9.75
CA ASP A 18 9.44 10.65 10.93
C ASP A 18 7.95 10.66 10.52
N SER A 19 7.61 11.32 9.40
CA SER A 19 6.21 11.42 8.91
C SER A 19 5.89 10.53 7.72
N GLY A 20 6.91 10.10 6.96
CA GLY A 20 6.76 9.42 5.68
C GLY A 20 6.45 10.36 4.51
N THR A 21 6.47 11.68 4.72
CA THR A 21 6.23 12.66 3.66
C THR A 21 7.36 12.61 2.64
N LYS A 22 7.01 12.44 1.37
CA LYS A 22 7.93 12.42 0.23
C LYS A 22 7.65 13.60 -0.70
N ILE A 23 8.70 14.30 -1.10
CA ILE A 23 8.65 15.41 -2.04
C ILE A 23 9.64 15.12 -3.16
N ARG A 24 9.21 15.30 -4.40
CA ARG A 24 10.06 15.24 -5.59
C ARG A 24 10.26 16.64 -6.13
N LYS A 25 11.47 16.94 -6.56
CA LYS A 25 11.82 18.26 -7.10
C LYS A 25 12.79 18.14 -8.27
N ASN A 26 12.48 18.83 -9.35
CA ASN A 26 13.41 19.14 -10.44
C ASN A 26 13.07 20.52 -11.05
N ASP A 27 13.83 20.92 -12.07
CA ASP A 27 13.62 22.16 -12.81
C ASP A 27 12.89 21.92 -14.17
N LEU A 28 12.39 20.69 -14.40
CA LEU A 28 11.68 20.27 -15.60
C LEU A 28 10.21 20.03 -15.29
N ASP A 29 9.38 20.04 -16.32
CA ASP A 29 7.93 19.80 -16.17
C ASP A 29 7.55 18.30 -16.06
N PHE A 30 8.56 17.40 -16.02
CA PHE A 30 8.34 15.95 -15.93
C PHE A 30 9.37 15.28 -15.02
N PHE A 31 8.99 14.13 -14.45
CA PHE A 31 9.86 13.30 -13.62
C PHE A 31 10.19 11.98 -14.36
N GLU A 32 11.45 11.67 -14.49
CA GLU A 32 11.92 10.42 -15.08
C GLU A 32 12.80 9.66 -14.09
N ALA A 33 12.22 8.59 -13.51
CA ALA A 33 12.91 7.76 -12.54
C ALA A 33 13.86 6.76 -13.21
N ASN A 34 15.03 6.55 -12.63
CA ASN A 34 15.98 5.51 -13.02
C ASN A 34 15.80 4.23 -12.18
N THR A 35 15.30 4.35 -10.94
CA THR A 35 15.09 3.22 -10.05
C THR A 35 13.75 3.35 -9.32
N VAL A 36 13.27 2.25 -8.77
CA VAL A 36 12.04 2.24 -7.98
C VAL A 36 12.22 3.00 -6.67
N GLU A 37 11.23 3.81 -6.33
CA GLU A 37 11.14 4.49 -5.04
C GLU A 37 10.34 3.71 -4.02
N SER A 38 9.40 2.89 -4.48
CA SER A 38 8.57 2.05 -3.64
C SER A 38 8.33 0.68 -4.29
N MET A 39 8.26 -0.35 -3.45
CA MET A 39 8.02 -1.71 -3.87
C MET A 39 6.99 -2.36 -2.96
N ASP A 40 5.87 -2.80 -3.53
CA ASP A 40 4.97 -3.71 -2.85
C ASP A 40 5.59 -5.09 -2.86
N ILE A 41 5.85 -5.66 -1.69
CA ILE A 41 6.49 -6.96 -1.58
C ILE A 41 5.61 -7.97 -0.85
N LYS A 42 5.13 -8.98 -1.57
CA LYS A 42 4.40 -10.10 -1.00
C LYS A 42 5.37 -11.16 -0.51
N ILE A 43 5.46 -11.33 0.80
CA ILE A 43 6.41 -12.24 1.42
C ILE A 43 5.82 -13.60 1.79
N THR A 44 4.50 -13.69 1.87
CA THR A 44 3.81 -14.93 2.27
C THR A 44 2.41 -15.00 1.70
N ASN A 45 1.91 -16.21 1.52
CA ASN A 45 0.50 -16.50 1.23
C ASN A 45 -0.21 -17.17 2.43
N CYS A 46 0.50 -17.33 3.56
CA CYS A 46 -0.06 -17.87 4.78
C CYS A 46 -0.91 -16.82 5.51
N CYS A 47 -2.19 -17.14 5.78
CA CYS A 47 -3.09 -16.26 6.52
C CYS A 47 -4.33 -17.03 6.98
N ASN A 48 -4.67 -16.93 8.26
CA ASN A 48 -5.83 -17.59 8.88
C ASN A 48 -7.10 -16.74 8.92
N MET A 49 -7.12 -15.53 8.29
CA MET A 49 -8.28 -14.65 8.33
C MET A 49 -9.46 -15.10 7.46
N GLY A 50 -9.21 -15.81 6.35
CA GLY A 50 -10.26 -16.28 5.46
C GLY A 50 -11.11 -15.16 4.83
N CYS A 51 -10.59 -13.96 4.65
CA CYS A 51 -11.35 -12.81 4.12
C CYS A 51 -12.03 -13.15 2.80
N PRO A 52 -13.35 -12.93 2.66
CA PRO A 52 -14.08 -13.31 1.44
C PRO A 52 -13.68 -12.49 0.21
N MET A 53 -13.10 -11.28 0.40
CA MET A 53 -12.62 -10.39 -0.66
C MET A 53 -11.11 -10.49 -0.89
N CYS A 54 -10.41 -11.45 -0.32
CA CYS A 54 -8.95 -11.50 -0.37
C CYS A 54 -8.41 -11.54 -1.80
N HIS A 55 -7.73 -10.49 -2.22
CA HIS A 55 -7.12 -10.38 -3.53
C HIS A 55 -5.83 -11.21 -3.68
N GLU A 56 -5.24 -11.66 -2.55
CA GLU A 56 -4.07 -12.56 -2.54
C GLU A 56 -4.44 -14.05 -2.50
N ASN A 57 -5.72 -14.36 -2.28
CA ASN A 57 -6.21 -15.74 -2.13
C ASN A 57 -5.47 -16.54 -1.05
N SER A 58 -5.05 -15.85 0.02
CA SER A 58 -4.26 -16.43 1.10
C SER A 58 -5.03 -17.46 1.92
N THR A 59 -4.34 -18.49 2.39
CA THR A 59 -4.88 -19.62 3.16
C THR A 59 -4.01 -19.92 4.39
N PRO A 60 -4.50 -20.65 5.41
CA PRO A 60 -3.69 -21.01 6.58
C PRO A 60 -2.45 -21.87 6.24
N ASP A 61 -2.51 -22.67 5.19
CA ASP A 61 -1.46 -23.52 4.66
C ASP A 61 -0.67 -22.87 3.49
N GLY A 62 -0.84 -21.56 3.31
CA GLY A 62 -0.14 -20.79 2.29
C GLY A 62 1.38 -20.80 2.46
N LYS A 63 2.09 -20.75 1.34
CA LYS A 63 3.56 -20.81 1.33
C LYS A 63 4.18 -19.48 1.74
N HIS A 64 5.40 -19.55 2.25
CA HIS A 64 6.28 -18.41 2.47
C HIS A 64 7.26 -18.26 1.31
N GLY A 65 7.58 -17.03 0.95
CA GLY A 65 8.64 -16.71 0.00
C GLY A 65 10.02 -16.77 0.66
N ASP A 66 11.08 -16.96 -0.13
CA ASP A 66 12.44 -16.73 0.36
C ASP A 66 12.72 -15.22 0.36
N ILE A 67 12.83 -14.61 1.53
CA ILE A 67 13.07 -13.18 1.72
C ILE A 67 14.49 -12.85 2.18
N LEU A 68 15.33 -13.87 2.40
CA LEU A 68 16.69 -13.66 2.88
C LEU A 68 17.76 -13.79 1.79
N SER A 69 17.47 -14.53 0.72
CA SER A 69 18.45 -14.86 -0.32
C SER A 69 18.34 -14.10 -1.63
N PRO A 70 17.28 -13.32 -1.94
CA PRO A 70 17.13 -12.71 -3.27
C PRO A 70 18.20 -11.67 -3.55
N SER A 71 18.95 -11.87 -4.63
CA SER A 71 20.05 -11.00 -5.07
C SER A 71 19.60 -9.58 -5.42
N PHE A 72 18.37 -9.41 -5.94
CA PHE A 72 17.88 -8.08 -6.31
C PHE A 72 17.78 -7.11 -5.12
N LEU A 73 17.59 -7.63 -3.89
CA LEU A 73 17.59 -6.77 -2.69
C LEU A 73 18.96 -6.14 -2.43
N ASP A 74 20.05 -6.74 -2.93
CA ASP A 74 21.39 -6.19 -2.78
C ASP A 74 21.63 -4.96 -3.66
N ASN A 75 20.88 -4.87 -4.77
CA ASN A 75 20.95 -3.77 -5.74
C ASN A 75 19.83 -2.73 -5.57
N LEU A 76 19.00 -2.89 -4.55
CA LEU A 76 17.94 -1.93 -4.27
C LEU A 76 18.52 -0.65 -3.66
N HIS A 77 18.07 0.51 -4.16
CA HIS A 77 18.57 1.81 -3.70
C HIS A 77 18.24 2.03 -2.20
N PRO A 78 19.19 2.53 -1.38
CA PRO A 78 18.88 2.96 0.00
C PRO A 78 17.70 3.95 0.01
N TYR A 79 16.87 3.85 1.03
CA TYR A 79 15.64 4.63 1.20
C TYR A 79 14.49 4.28 0.24
N THR A 80 14.61 3.18 -0.52
CA THR A 80 13.44 2.59 -1.18
C THR A 80 12.44 2.14 -0.13
N GLU A 81 11.16 2.49 -0.32
CA GLU A 81 10.08 2.07 0.54
C GLU A 81 9.64 0.65 0.19
N LEU A 82 9.58 -0.23 1.18
CA LEU A 82 9.07 -1.59 1.04
C LEU A 82 7.73 -1.71 1.74
N ALA A 83 6.64 -1.84 0.98
CA ALA A 83 5.31 -2.14 1.50
C ALA A 83 5.15 -3.66 1.64
N ILE A 84 5.45 -4.16 2.84
CA ILE A 84 5.50 -5.60 3.15
C ILE A 84 4.09 -6.11 3.45
N GLY A 85 3.64 -7.07 2.64
CA GLY A 85 2.30 -7.62 2.73
C GLY A 85 2.19 -9.05 2.21
N GLY A 86 1.03 -9.36 1.64
CA GLY A 86 0.66 -10.68 1.13
C GLY A 86 -0.44 -11.31 1.98
N GLY A 87 -0.20 -12.48 2.57
CA GLY A 87 -1.07 -13.09 3.58
C GLY A 87 -0.99 -12.34 4.91
N ASN A 88 -0.60 -13.04 5.98
CA ASN A 88 -0.22 -12.40 7.24
C ASN A 88 1.30 -12.33 7.35
N PRO A 89 1.95 -11.18 7.14
CA PRO A 89 3.41 -11.09 7.19
C PRO A 89 4.00 -11.47 8.55
N LEU A 90 3.21 -11.42 9.64
CA LEU A 90 3.63 -11.85 10.97
C LEU A 90 3.86 -13.35 11.08
N GLU A 91 3.26 -14.15 10.19
CA GLU A 91 3.43 -15.61 10.12
C GLU A 91 4.72 -16.02 9.39
N HIS A 92 5.39 -15.09 8.71
CA HIS A 92 6.63 -15.43 8.02
C HIS A 92 7.76 -15.71 9.03
N PRO A 93 8.39 -16.90 9.02
CA PRO A 93 9.34 -17.30 10.05
C PRO A 93 10.59 -16.40 10.13
N ASN A 94 10.98 -15.80 9.02
CA ASN A 94 12.19 -15.00 8.91
C ASN A 94 11.93 -13.48 8.92
N ILE A 95 10.71 -13.01 9.27
CA ILE A 95 10.37 -11.59 9.17
C ILE A 95 11.27 -10.70 10.04
N ASP A 96 11.60 -11.11 11.25
CA ASP A 96 12.44 -10.33 12.16
C ASP A 96 13.86 -10.15 11.61
N GLU A 97 14.45 -11.19 11.02
CA GLU A 97 15.77 -11.14 10.38
C GLU A 97 15.74 -10.28 9.12
N PHE A 98 14.69 -10.43 8.29
CA PHE A 98 14.49 -9.62 7.10
C PHE A 98 14.42 -8.12 7.42
N LEU A 99 13.62 -7.73 8.41
CA LEU A 99 13.51 -6.33 8.83
C LEU A 99 14.84 -5.76 9.33
N LYS A 100 15.66 -6.55 10.05
CA LYS A 100 17.01 -6.14 10.47
C LYS A 100 17.91 -5.86 9.27
N ARG A 101 17.93 -6.76 8.29
CA ARG A 101 18.71 -6.58 7.04
C ARG A 101 18.24 -5.38 6.24
N CYS A 102 16.93 -5.15 6.16
CA CYS A 102 16.37 -3.96 5.53
C CYS A 102 16.85 -2.68 6.22
N LYS A 103 16.85 -2.65 7.55
CA LYS A 103 17.37 -1.51 8.32
C LYS A 103 18.86 -1.26 8.06
N GLU A 104 19.69 -2.31 8.03
CA GLU A 104 21.12 -2.20 7.73
C GLU A 104 21.38 -1.61 6.35
N ARG A 105 20.52 -1.93 5.36
CA ARG A 105 20.54 -1.39 4.00
C ARG A 105 19.83 -0.05 3.86
N LYS A 106 19.28 0.49 4.96
CA LYS A 106 18.53 1.75 5.01
C LYS A 106 17.23 1.74 4.18
N PHE A 107 16.60 0.58 4.01
CA PHE A 107 15.26 0.53 3.40
C PHE A 107 14.21 1.04 4.39
N ILE A 108 13.14 1.62 3.86
CA ILE A 108 12.01 2.13 4.64
C ILE A 108 10.91 1.07 4.61
N CYS A 109 10.87 0.22 5.64
CA CYS A 109 9.88 -0.86 5.71
C CYS A 109 8.55 -0.35 6.28
N ASN A 110 7.47 -0.61 5.54
CA ASN A 110 6.09 -0.46 5.98
C ASN A 110 5.44 -1.84 5.98
N ILE A 111 4.56 -2.12 6.93
CA ILE A 111 3.90 -3.43 7.04
C ILE A 111 2.39 -3.27 7.00
N THR A 112 1.69 -4.15 6.28
CA THR A 112 0.23 -4.19 6.28
C THR A 112 -0.26 -5.46 6.95
N VAL A 113 -1.11 -5.31 7.97
CA VAL A 113 -1.69 -6.42 8.74
C VAL A 113 -3.20 -6.25 8.89
N ASN A 114 -3.92 -7.36 9.06
CA ASN A 114 -5.33 -7.29 9.41
C ASN A 114 -5.51 -6.76 10.84
N GLN A 115 -6.61 -6.05 11.11
CA GLN A 115 -6.96 -5.51 12.44
C GLN A 115 -6.83 -6.54 13.55
N LYS A 116 -7.29 -7.78 13.35
CA LYS A 116 -7.20 -8.84 14.36
C LYS A 116 -5.74 -9.15 14.69
N HIS A 117 -4.92 -9.39 13.67
CA HIS A 117 -3.50 -9.66 13.84
C HIS A 117 -2.75 -8.48 14.45
N PHE A 118 -3.13 -7.24 14.09
CA PHE A 118 -2.58 -6.03 14.69
C PHE A 118 -2.82 -5.98 16.20
N ILE A 119 -4.07 -6.20 16.64
CA ILE A 119 -4.42 -6.15 18.06
C ILE A 119 -3.74 -7.29 18.85
N GLU A 120 -3.73 -8.51 18.30
CA GLU A 120 -3.12 -9.68 18.92
C GLU A 120 -1.58 -9.57 19.03
N ASN A 121 -0.93 -8.93 18.07
CA ASN A 121 0.53 -8.81 18.00
C ASN A 121 1.03 -7.37 18.23
N TYR A 122 0.22 -6.52 18.85
CA TYR A 122 0.52 -5.11 19.04
C TYR A 122 1.91 -4.85 19.64
N ASN A 123 2.29 -5.58 20.69
CA ASN A 123 3.58 -5.38 21.35
C ASN A 123 4.77 -5.69 20.43
N LYS A 124 4.65 -6.72 19.59
CA LYS A 124 5.68 -7.06 18.59
C LYS A 124 5.80 -5.96 17.55
N ILE A 125 4.68 -5.49 16.99
CA ILE A 125 4.65 -4.42 15.99
C ILE A 125 5.16 -3.11 16.58
N LYS A 126 4.73 -2.76 17.79
CA LYS A 126 5.20 -1.56 18.52
C LYS A 126 6.72 -1.60 18.73
N ASN A 127 7.27 -2.75 19.12
CA ASN A 127 8.71 -2.91 19.25
C ASN A 127 9.46 -2.73 17.92
N TRP A 128 8.91 -3.19 16.80
CA TRP A 128 9.52 -2.95 15.48
C TRP A 128 9.53 -1.45 15.13
N VAL A 129 8.44 -0.74 15.43
CA VAL A 129 8.35 0.71 15.19
C VAL A 129 9.32 1.49 16.09
N ASP A 130 9.34 1.19 17.39
CA ASP A 130 10.22 1.85 18.35
C ASP A 130 11.70 1.67 18.02
N ASN A 131 12.06 0.50 17.44
CA ASN A 131 13.41 0.20 16.98
C ASN A 131 13.70 0.60 15.53
N LYS A 132 12.77 1.30 14.86
CA LYS A 132 12.91 1.70 13.45
C LYS A 132 13.22 0.52 12.51
N LEU A 133 12.64 -0.63 12.79
CA LEU A 133 12.59 -1.78 11.87
C LEU A 133 11.41 -1.64 10.90
N VAL A 134 10.33 -0.97 11.37
CA VAL A 134 9.15 -0.62 10.60
C VAL A 134 8.86 0.86 10.82
N TYR A 135 8.56 1.59 9.74
CA TYR A 135 8.28 3.03 9.77
C TYR A 135 6.78 3.33 9.71
N GLY A 136 6.01 2.54 8.96
CA GLY A 136 4.57 2.68 8.81
C GLY A 136 3.84 1.36 9.02
N VAL A 137 2.63 1.43 9.60
CA VAL A 137 1.78 0.26 9.86
C VAL A 137 0.40 0.48 9.24
N GLY A 138 0.13 -0.21 8.13
CA GLY A 138 -1.20 -0.31 7.55
C GLY A 138 -2.04 -1.34 8.31
N VAL A 139 -3.21 -0.93 8.79
CA VAL A 139 -4.13 -1.84 9.49
C VAL A 139 -5.40 -2.00 8.67
N SER A 140 -5.59 -3.18 8.06
CA SER A 140 -6.78 -3.48 7.28
C SER A 140 -7.99 -3.61 8.20
N PHE A 141 -8.95 -2.73 8.02
CA PHE A 141 -10.18 -2.66 8.81
C PHE A 141 -10.99 -3.96 8.68
N TYR A 142 -11.53 -4.41 9.80
CA TYR A 142 -12.42 -5.56 9.88
C TYR A 142 -13.77 -5.21 10.52
N ARG A 143 -13.75 -4.44 11.64
CA ARG A 143 -14.93 -3.95 12.34
C ARG A 143 -14.59 -2.80 13.27
N THR A 144 -15.57 -1.99 13.63
CA THR A 144 -15.43 -0.92 14.63
C THR A 144 -14.94 -1.45 15.98
N SER A 145 -14.00 -0.73 16.61
CA SER A 145 -13.40 -1.13 17.88
C SER A 145 -12.70 0.05 18.54
N ASN A 146 -13.08 0.40 19.77
CA ASN A 146 -12.36 1.40 20.57
C ASN A 146 -10.92 0.96 20.81
N LYS A 147 -10.70 -0.35 21.04
CA LYS A 147 -9.36 -0.89 21.24
C LYS A 147 -8.45 -0.67 20.03
N LEU A 148 -8.99 -0.81 18.81
CA LEU A 148 -8.23 -0.48 17.58
C LEU A 148 -7.80 0.97 17.58
N ILE A 149 -8.73 1.90 17.83
CA ILE A 149 -8.47 3.35 17.85
C ILE A 149 -7.36 3.68 18.86
N GLU A 150 -7.52 3.21 20.12
CA GLU A 150 -6.54 3.41 21.18
C GLU A 150 -5.13 2.93 20.77
N LEU A 151 -5.02 1.73 20.22
CA LEU A 151 -3.72 1.16 19.83
C LEU A 151 -3.10 1.92 18.64
N MET A 152 -3.90 2.28 17.63
CA MET A 152 -3.42 3.04 16.48
C MET A 152 -2.90 4.42 16.87
N GLN A 153 -3.54 5.10 17.82
CA GLN A 153 -3.10 6.41 18.32
C GLN A 153 -1.71 6.38 18.98
N THR A 154 -1.23 5.23 19.41
CA THR A 154 0.09 5.06 20.00
C THR A 154 1.22 4.81 18.98
N ILE A 155 0.86 4.58 17.72
CA ILE A 155 1.81 4.35 16.61
C ILE A 155 1.72 5.54 15.64
N PRO A 156 2.72 6.42 15.57
CA PRO A 156 2.64 7.71 14.84
C PRO A 156 2.27 7.58 13.36
N ASN A 157 2.79 6.56 12.69
CA ASN A 157 2.55 6.29 11.27
C ASN A 157 1.67 5.06 11.06
N SER A 158 0.67 4.86 11.91
CA SER A 158 -0.40 3.91 11.63
C SER A 158 -1.42 4.51 10.67
N VAL A 159 -1.86 3.71 9.71
CA VAL A 159 -2.86 4.10 8.70
C VAL A 159 -3.94 3.03 8.64
N LEU A 160 -5.18 3.44 8.82
CA LEU A 160 -6.33 2.54 8.69
C LEU A 160 -6.63 2.31 7.22
N HIS A 161 -6.56 1.07 6.76
CA HIS A 161 -6.91 0.70 5.39
C HIS A 161 -8.36 0.25 5.34
N VAL A 162 -9.19 0.93 4.56
CA VAL A 162 -10.60 0.57 4.32
C VAL A 162 -10.85 0.34 2.83
N ILE A 163 -11.78 -0.55 2.50
CA ILE A 163 -12.13 -0.85 1.11
C ILE A 163 -13.45 -0.17 0.78
N ALA A 164 -13.47 0.68 -0.24
CA ALA A 164 -14.60 1.54 -0.63
C ALA A 164 -15.95 0.79 -0.74
N GLY A 165 -15.97 -0.41 -1.31
CA GLY A 165 -17.20 -1.20 -1.45
C GLY A 165 -17.60 -2.01 -0.21
N LEU A 166 -16.77 -2.04 0.84
CA LEU A 166 -17.01 -2.86 2.03
C LEU A 166 -17.16 -2.04 3.31
N ILE A 167 -16.62 -0.85 3.35
CA ILE A 167 -16.78 0.07 4.48
C ILE A 167 -18.16 0.73 4.42
N GLU A 168 -18.84 0.80 5.55
CA GLU A 168 -20.10 1.52 5.71
C GLU A 168 -19.85 2.92 6.27
N LEU A 169 -20.75 3.86 5.96
CA LEU A 169 -20.65 5.23 6.48
C LEU A 169 -20.69 5.27 8.00
N ASN A 170 -21.47 4.38 8.64
CA ASN A 170 -21.54 4.26 10.09
C ASN A 170 -20.20 3.85 10.71
N ASP A 171 -19.42 2.99 10.04
CA ASP A 171 -18.09 2.61 10.50
C ASP A 171 -17.14 3.81 10.44
N LEU A 172 -17.17 4.57 9.35
CA LEU A 172 -16.36 5.78 9.21
C LEU A 172 -16.74 6.83 10.27
N ASN A 173 -18.04 7.03 10.50
CA ASN A 173 -18.51 7.95 11.53
C ASN A 173 -18.08 7.53 12.94
N PHE A 174 -18.08 6.23 13.26
CA PHE A 174 -17.59 5.71 14.55
C PHE A 174 -16.11 6.03 14.77
N MET A 175 -15.31 5.96 13.69
CA MET A 175 -13.86 6.19 13.74
C MET A 175 -13.49 7.66 13.57
N ALA A 176 -14.42 8.52 13.16
CA ALA A 176 -14.19 9.95 12.94
C ALA A 176 -13.72 10.68 14.21
N ASN A 177 -12.98 11.78 14.02
CA ASN A 177 -12.53 12.67 15.09
C ASN A 177 -11.60 12.03 16.14
N ASN A 178 -10.95 10.92 15.79
CA ASN A 178 -9.98 10.21 16.62
C ASN A 178 -8.52 10.42 16.18
N ASN A 179 -8.21 11.45 15.40
CA ASN A 179 -6.87 11.73 14.85
C ASN A 179 -6.27 10.57 14.04
N LEU A 180 -7.07 9.70 13.47
CA LEU A 180 -6.60 8.60 12.64
C LEU A 180 -6.20 9.11 11.24
N LYS A 181 -5.24 8.43 10.63
CA LYS A 181 -4.95 8.50 9.20
C LYS A 181 -5.69 7.36 8.51
N ILE A 182 -6.29 7.61 7.35
CA ILE A 182 -7.04 6.61 6.59
C ILE A 182 -6.53 6.51 5.15
N LEU A 183 -6.38 5.29 4.66
CA LEU A 183 -6.20 4.98 3.24
C LEU A 183 -7.43 4.26 2.72
N ILE A 184 -8.11 4.86 1.77
CA ILE A 184 -9.26 4.28 1.10
C ILE A 184 -8.76 3.53 -0.13
N LEU A 185 -8.95 2.21 -0.12
CA LEU A 185 -8.62 1.30 -1.20
C LEU A 185 -9.85 1.05 -2.07
N GLY A 186 -9.68 1.01 -3.37
CA GLY A 186 -10.72 0.58 -4.27
C GLY A 186 -11.05 -0.92 -4.11
N TYR A 187 -12.28 -1.29 -4.44
CA TYR A 187 -12.69 -2.69 -4.44
C TYR A 187 -12.08 -3.45 -5.61
N LYS A 188 -11.22 -4.42 -5.32
CA LYS A 188 -10.48 -5.22 -6.30
C LYS A 188 -11.29 -6.44 -6.75
N GLN A 189 -11.69 -6.48 -8.03
CA GLN A 189 -12.41 -7.60 -8.64
C GLN A 189 -11.44 -8.66 -9.18
N VAL A 190 -10.57 -9.17 -8.29
CA VAL A 190 -9.62 -10.24 -8.62
C VAL A 190 -9.72 -11.38 -7.59
N ARG A 191 -9.48 -12.62 -8.01
CA ARG A 191 -9.52 -13.81 -7.17
C ARG A 191 -10.79 -13.86 -6.32
N ARG A 192 -10.73 -14.10 -4.99
CA ARG A 192 -11.93 -14.14 -4.11
C ARG A 192 -12.75 -12.84 -4.14
N GLY A 193 -12.12 -11.69 -4.38
CA GLY A 193 -12.86 -10.45 -4.58
C GLY A 193 -13.77 -10.47 -5.79
N LYS A 194 -13.36 -11.12 -6.90
CA LYS A 194 -14.20 -11.34 -8.08
C LYS A 194 -15.37 -12.28 -7.76
N ASP A 195 -15.11 -13.37 -7.05
CA ASP A 195 -16.14 -14.34 -6.66
C ASP A 195 -17.20 -13.69 -5.76
N LEU A 196 -16.77 -12.88 -4.80
CA LEU A 196 -17.67 -12.12 -3.93
C LEU A 196 -18.50 -11.11 -4.71
N TYR A 197 -17.90 -10.38 -5.66
CA TYR A 197 -18.60 -9.42 -6.50
C TYR A 197 -19.62 -10.08 -7.45
N ASN A 198 -19.39 -11.31 -7.90
CA ASN A 198 -20.30 -12.06 -8.74
C ASN A 198 -21.55 -12.55 -7.98
N ASN A 199 -21.56 -12.52 -6.66
CA ASN A 199 -22.76 -12.79 -5.87
C ASN A 199 -23.71 -11.58 -5.96
N TYR A 200 -24.95 -11.79 -6.40
CA TYR A 200 -25.92 -10.72 -6.69
C TYR A 200 -26.17 -9.77 -5.49
N SER A 201 -26.34 -10.30 -4.29
CA SER A 201 -26.59 -9.47 -3.11
C SER A 201 -25.35 -8.67 -2.73
N MET A 202 -24.16 -9.26 -2.80
CA MET A 202 -22.90 -8.61 -2.52
C MET A 202 -22.55 -7.57 -3.57
N HIS A 203 -22.80 -7.83 -4.83
CA HIS A 203 -22.67 -6.87 -5.92
C HIS A 203 -23.43 -5.57 -5.63
N ASN A 204 -24.72 -5.70 -5.30
CA ASN A 204 -25.56 -4.53 -5.01
C ASN A 204 -25.06 -3.77 -3.78
N MET A 205 -24.68 -4.49 -2.72
CA MET A 205 -24.13 -3.90 -1.50
C MET A 205 -22.81 -3.15 -1.77
N ILE A 206 -21.90 -3.77 -2.51
CA ILE A 206 -20.59 -3.17 -2.84
C ILE A 206 -20.79 -1.89 -3.65
N ASN A 207 -21.62 -1.90 -4.68
CA ASN A 207 -21.89 -0.71 -5.48
C ASN A 207 -22.60 0.38 -4.67
N TYR A 208 -23.58 0.01 -3.84
CA TYR A 208 -24.24 0.95 -2.94
C TYR A 208 -23.27 1.63 -1.98
N ASN A 209 -22.33 0.87 -1.39
CA ASN A 209 -21.32 1.43 -0.49
C ASN A 209 -20.34 2.36 -1.23
N ILE A 210 -19.92 2.01 -2.47
CA ILE A 210 -19.08 2.87 -3.32
C ILE A 210 -19.81 4.19 -3.61
N ASP A 211 -21.08 4.12 -4.04
CA ASP A 211 -21.87 5.32 -4.38
C ASP A 211 -22.13 6.17 -3.13
N THR A 212 -22.42 5.56 -2.00
CA THR A 212 -22.58 6.24 -0.71
C THR A 212 -21.29 6.95 -0.32
N LEU A 213 -20.15 6.26 -0.38
CA LEU A 213 -18.86 6.86 -0.04
C LEU A 213 -18.49 7.99 -1.01
N ARG A 214 -18.71 7.82 -2.32
CA ARG A 214 -18.52 8.88 -3.33
C ARG A 214 -19.33 10.13 -3.01
N TYR A 215 -20.56 9.98 -2.55
CA TYR A 215 -21.41 11.11 -2.16
C TYR A 215 -20.89 11.83 -0.90
N TYR A 216 -20.44 11.07 0.11
CA TYR A 216 -20.03 11.64 1.40
C TYR A 216 -18.55 12.05 1.48
N ILE A 217 -17.67 11.58 0.58
CA ILE A 217 -16.22 11.80 0.71
C ILE A 217 -15.83 13.28 0.78
N LYS A 218 -16.53 14.13 0.06
CA LYS A 218 -16.32 15.59 0.12
C LYS A 218 -16.59 16.15 1.52
N HIS A 219 -17.61 15.67 2.21
CA HIS A 219 -17.91 16.05 3.59
C HIS A 219 -16.86 15.50 4.56
N ILE A 220 -16.45 14.23 4.40
CA ILE A 220 -15.42 13.59 5.21
C ILE A 220 -14.12 14.40 5.17
N ILE A 221 -13.72 14.87 3.98
CA ILE A 221 -12.52 15.68 3.80
C ILE A 221 -12.72 17.08 4.37
N LYS A 222 -13.81 17.77 4.01
CA LYS A 222 -14.10 19.14 4.44
C LYS A 222 -14.22 19.29 5.95
N ASP A 223 -14.93 18.33 6.58
CA ASP A 223 -15.21 18.34 8.01
C ASP A 223 -14.09 17.69 8.83
N LYS A 224 -12.99 17.28 8.16
CA LYS A 224 -11.77 16.72 8.77
C LYS A 224 -12.05 15.54 9.71
N TRP A 225 -12.87 14.58 9.26
CA TRP A 225 -13.16 13.38 10.06
C TRP A 225 -11.90 12.61 10.43
N PHE A 226 -10.87 12.66 9.58
CA PHE A 226 -9.58 12.01 9.77
C PHE A 226 -8.45 13.03 9.62
N ASN A 227 -7.34 12.78 10.27
CA ASN A 227 -6.15 13.63 10.19
C ASN A 227 -5.53 13.64 8.78
N VAL A 228 -5.53 12.48 8.13
CA VAL A 228 -5.13 12.32 6.72
C VAL A 228 -6.15 11.41 6.05
N VAL A 229 -6.58 11.77 4.84
CA VAL A 229 -7.37 10.92 3.94
C VAL A 229 -6.57 10.74 2.67
N SER A 230 -6.21 9.51 2.35
CA SER A 230 -5.50 9.13 1.14
C SER A 230 -6.24 8.03 0.37
N PHE A 231 -5.91 7.88 -0.91
CA PHE A 231 -6.59 6.97 -1.83
C PHE A 231 -5.56 6.17 -2.61
N ASP A 232 -5.84 4.89 -2.88
CA ASP A 232 -5.14 4.19 -3.95
C ASP A 232 -5.71 4.58 -5.33
N ASN A 233 -4.99 4.25 -6.40
CA ASN A 233 -5.38 4.61 -7.76
C ASN A 233 -6.77 4.06 -8.15
N LEU A 234 -7.12 2.88 -7.65
CA LEU A 234 -8.42 2.28 -7.92
C LEU A 234 -9.55 3.02 -7.19
N ALA A 235 -9.33 3.45 -5.95
CA ALA A 235 -10.29 4.27 -5.19
C ALA A 235 -10.46 5.66 -5.82
N ILE A 236 -9.38 6.30 -6.29
CA ILE A 236 -9.44 7.57 -7.04
C ILE A 236 -10.44 7.46 -8.18
N LYS A 237 -10.36 6.38 -8.96
CA LYS A 237 -11.24 6.11 -10.09
C LYS A 237 -12.67 5.77 -9.65
N GLN A 238 -12.83 4.84 -8.69
CA GLN A 238 -14.15 4.37 -8.25
C GLN A 238 -14.95 5.47 -7.53
N LEU A 239 -14.28 6.36 -6.81
CA LEU A 239 -14.91 7.44 -6.06
C LEU A 239 -14.94 8.77 -6.81
N ASP A 240 -14.38 8.81 -8.04
CA ASP A 240 -14.33 10.01 -8.87
C ASP A 240 -13.68 11.22 -8.17
N ILE A 241 -12.54 10.96 -7.50
CA ILE A 241 -11.85 11.94 -6.64
C ILE A 241 -11.42 13.19 -7.43
N LYS A 242 -11.03 13.03 -8.71
CA LYS A 242 -10.65 14.16 -9.58
C LYS A 242 -11.72 15.24 -9.63
N ASN A 243 -13.00 14.86 -9.70
CA ASN A 243 -14.13 15.81 -9.77
C ASN A 243 -14.53 16.37 -8.40
N ILE A 244 -13.94 15.87 -7.31
CA ILE A 244 -14.21 16.34 -5.94
C ILE A 244 -13.20 17.41 -5.52
N LEU A 245 -11.96 17.32 -5.99
CA LEU A 245 -10.87 18.25 -5.71
C LEU A 245 -10.92 19.44 -6.67
N SER A 246 -10.39 20.60 -6.26
CA SER A 246 -10.08 21.68 -7.19
C SER A 246 -8.92 21.28 -8.10
N GLU A 247 -8.77 21.96 -9.24
CA GLU A 247 -7.65 21.74 -10.17
C GLU A 247 -6.30 21.91 -9.47
N ASP A 248 -6.17 22.96 -8.64
CA ASP A 248 -4.95 23.20 -7.86
C ASP A 248 -4.64 22.04 -6.88
N GLN A 249 -5.68 21.58 -6.16
CA GLN A 249 -5.52 20.43 -5.25
C GLN A 249 -5.17 19.16 -6.01
N TRP A 250 -5.80 18.93 -7.16
CA TRP A 250 -5.47 17.77 -7.99
C TRP A 250 -4.01 17.80 -8.43
N ASN A 251 -3.54 18.91 -8.97
CA ASN A 251 -2.17 19.09 -9.44
C ASN A 251 -1.13 19.01 -8.30
N GLU A 252 -1.51 19.41 -7.08
CA GLU A 252 -0.63 19.33 -5.92
C GLU A 252 -0.51 17.90 -5.34
N PHE A 253 -1.62 17.15 -5.30
CA PHE A 253 -1.66 15.87 -4.57
C PHE A 253 -1.62 14.63 -5.47
N TYR A 254 -2.04 14.76 -6.73
CA TYR A 254 -2.04 13.63 -7.64
C TYR A 254 -0.64 13.38 -8.21
N MET A 255 -0.16 12.15 -8.05
CA MET A 255 1.22 11.79 -8.40
C MET A 255 1.37 11.17 -9.80
N GLY A 256 0.29 11.05 -10.59
CA GLY A 256 0.35 10.50 -11.94
C GLY A 256 0.70 9.00 -12.03
N ASP A 257 0.53 8.28 -10.96
CA ASP A 257 0.99 6.88 -10.82
C ASP A 257 0.03 5.83 -11.40
N ASP A 258 -1.13 6.21 -11.91
CA ASP A 258 -2.16 5.26 -12.35
C ASP A 258 -1.96 4.73 -13.78
N GLY A 259 -1.03 5.34 -14.53
CA GLY A 259 -0.72 4.95 -15.90
C GLY A 259 -1.87 5.15 -16.89
N GLN A 260 -2.89 5.95 -16.53
CA GLN A 260 -4.08 6.17 -17.38
C GLN A 260 -3.88 7.27 -18.41
N ASP A 261 -3.03 8.24 -18.15
CA ASP A 261 -2.83 9.41 -19.02
C ASP A 261 -1.63 9.27 -19.97
N GLY A 262 -1.05 8.09 -20.09
CA GLY A 262 0.11 7.84 -20.98
C GLY A 262 1.39 8.53 -20.53
N GLU A 263 1.35 9.25 -19.43
CA GLU A 263 2.41 10.19 -19.05
C GLU A 263 3.29 9.71 -17.93
N GLN A 264 3.27 8.60 -17.38
CA GLN A 264 4.34 8.19 -16.48
C GLN A 264 4.31 6.76 -16.03
N THR A 265 5.45 6.19 -16.13
CA THR A 265 5.81 5.03 -15.34
C THR A 265 5.88 5.44 -13.89
N SER A 266 5.02 4.85 -13.08
CA SER A 266 5.15 4.87 -11.63
C SER A 266 6.58 4.47 -11.25
N ALA A 267 7.20 5.20 -10.33
CA ALA A 267 8.46 4.78 -9.70
C ALA A 267 8.22 3.66 -8.67
N SER A 268 7.23 2.81 -8.90
CA SER A 268 6.84 1.69 -8.05
C SER A 268 6.75 0.39 -8.85
N MET A 269 6.85 -0.74 -8.14
CA MET A 269 6.64 -2.07 -8.70
C MET A 269 6.12 -3.04 -7.61
N PHE A 270 5.62 -4.18 -8.04
CA PHE A 270 5.21 -5.28 -7.18
C PHE A 270 6.14 -6.48 -7.34
N VAL A 271 6.48 -7.13 -6.22
CA VAL A 271 7.24 -8.37 -6.19
C VAL A 271 6.52 -9.41 -5.36
N ASP A 272 6.25 -10.56 -5.96
CA ASP A 272 5.71 -11.76 -5.30
C ASP A 272 6.86 -12.73 -4.99
N MET A 273 7.29 -12.77 -3.73
CA MET A 273 8.37 -13.66 -3.29
C MET A 273 7.92 -15.13 -3.22
N VAL A 274 6.62 -15.37 -3.12
CA VAL A 274 6.06 -16.74 -3.04
C VAL A 274 6.08 -17.39 -4.42
N GLU A 275 5.61 -16.66 -5.44
CA GLU A 275 5.55 -17.14 -6.83
C GLU A 275 6.83 -16.80 -7.62
N ARG A 276 7.75 -16.03 -7.01
CA ARG A 276 8.99 -15.52 -7.65
C ARG A 276 8.69 -14.76 -8.94
N LYS A 277 7.76 -13.80 -8.84
CA LYS A 277 7.30 -12.97 -9.96
C LYS A 277 7.42 -11.48 -9.62
N PHE A 278 7.58 -10.65 -10.66
CA PHE A 278 7.40 -9.20 -10.53
C PHE A 278 6.35 -8.69 -11.52
N ALA A 279 5.75 -7.54 -11.23
CA ALA A 279 4.74 -6.91 -12.04
C ALA A 279 4.67 -5.40 -11.76
N LYS A 280 3.89 -4.67 -12.55
CA LYS A 280 3.64 -3.24 -12.32
C LYS A 280 2.93 -2.98 -10.97
N ASN A 281 1.96 -3.80 -10.62
CA ASN A 281 1.24 -3.72 -9.35
C ASN A 281 0.67 -5.10 -8.94
N SER A 282 0.15 -5.19 -7.73
CA SER A 282 -0.41 -6.44 -7.18
C SER A 282 -1.68 -6.94 -7.87
N CYS A 283 -2.33 -6.11 -8.70
CA CYS A 283 -3.54 -6.45 -9.46
C CYS A 283 -3.25 -6.87 -10.90
N ALA A 284 -1.99 -6.83 -11.34
CA ALA A 284 -1.59 -7.25 -12.68
C ALA A 284 -2.11 -8.67 -12.97
N PRO A 285 -2.68 -8.90 -14.16
CA PRO A 285 -3.12 -10.22 -14.59
C PRO A 285 -1.94 -11.19 -14.71
N GLU A 286 -2.23 -12.48 -14.83
CA GLU A 286 -1.18 -13.53 -14.76
C GLU A 286 -0.16 -13.43 -15.90
N ASP A 287 -0.60 -13.03 -17.08
CA ASP A 287 0.22 -12.81 -18.28
C ASP A 287 1.11 -11.54 -18.22
N GLU A 288 0.85 -10.66 -17.26
CA GLU A 288 1.67 -9.48 -16.96
C GLU A 288 2.56 -9.66 -15.71
N ARG A 289 2.72 -10.91 -15.25
CA ARG A 289 3.61 -11.30 -14.14
C ARG A 289 4.81 -12.05 -14.67
N TYR A 290 6.00 -11.50 -14.46
CA TYR A 290 7.26 -11.98 -15.05
C TYR A 290 8.12 -12.65 -13.98
N ASP A 291 8.99 -13.58 -14.39
CA ASP A 291 9.94 -14.25 -13.49
C ASP A 291 10.93 -13.24 -12.88
N LEU A 292 11.20 -13.37 -11.57
CA LEU A 292 12.15 -12.52 -10.87
C LEU A 292 13.52 -12.54 -11.55
N LEU A 293 14.10 -11.35 -11.71
CA LEU A 293 15.48 -11.16 -12.15
C LEU A 293 16.39 -10.89 -10.94
N ASP A 294 17.69 -11.04 -11.13
CA ASP A 294 18.69 -10.81 -10.09
C ASP A 294 18.96 -9.32 -9.81
N ASN A 295 18.53 -8.44 -10.69
CA ASN A 295 18.74 -7.00 -10.59
C ASN A 295 17.38 -6.25 -10.63
N VAL A 296 17.18 -5.36 -9.66
CA VAL A 296 15.95 -4.57 -9.57
C VAL A 296 15.83 -3.55 -10.73
N GLU A 297 16.94 -2.98 -11.19
CA GLU A 297 16.93 -2.02 -12.30
C GLU A 297 16.49 -2.70 -13.60
N ASP A 298 16.91 -3.95 -13.83
CA ASP A 298 16.50 -4.73 -15.00
C ASP A 298 14.99 -5.02 -14.96
N MET A 299 14.44 -5.38 -13.79
CA MET A 299 13.01 -5.55 -13.60
C MET A 299 12.23 -4.25 -13.86
N TYR A 300 12.72 -3.15 -13.31
CA TYR A 300 12.07 -1.85 -13.44
C TYR A 300 12.11 -1.34 -14.89
N ASN A 301 13.26 -1.44 -15.56
CA ASN A 301 13.41 -1.06 -16.97
C ASN A 301 12.56 -1.94 -17.89
N PHE A 302 12.43 -3.23 -17.58
CA PHE A 302 11.54 -4.12 -18.30
C PHE A 302 10.09 -3.65 -18.26
N LEU A 303 9.59 -3.25 -17.05
CA LEU A 303 8.24 -2.73 -16.89
C LEU A 303 8.04 -1.37 -17.57
N LYS A 304 9.06 -0.48 -17.52
CA LYS A 304 9.04 0.82 -18.22
C LYS A 304 8.88 0.67 -19.74
N ASN A 305 9.66 -0.22 -20.35
CA ASN A 305 9.70 -0.36 -21.80
C ASN A 305 8.41 -0.94 -22.36
N ARG A 306 7.69 -1.78 -21.60
CA ARG A 306 6.39 -2.34 -22.01
C ARG A 306 5.22 -1.37 -21.95
N ASN A 307 5.33 -0.29 -21.21
CA ASN A 307 4.31 0.77 -21.24
C ASN A 307 4.40 1.64 -22.50
N ASN A 308 5.45 1.48 -23.31
CA ASN A 308 5.69 2.22 -24.55
C ASN A 308 5.34 1.40 -25.82
N GLU A 309 4.90 0.14 -25.68
CA GLU A 309 4.37 -0.72 -26.75
C GLU A 309 2.82 -0.81 -26.67
#